data_3b8504e78c8802e019a099e37c4bc274
#
_entry.id   3b8504e78c8802e019a099e37c4bc274
#
_cell.length_a   1.000
_cell.length_b   1.000
_cell.length_c   1.000
_cell.angle_alpha   90.00
_cell.angle_beta   90.00
_cell.angle_gamma   90.00
#
_symmetry.space_group_name_H-M   'P 1'
#
loop_
_entity.id
_entity.type
_entity.pdbx_description
1 polymer ?
#
loop_
_entity_poly.entity_id
_entity_poly.type
_entity_poly.pdbx_seq_one_letter_code
_entity_poly.pdbx_strand_id
1 'polypeptide(L)'
;MAGWLLVIWGAIPLAGALREFVAVRGGRHLFLWATLIALAALGVRLLRTAARPALTPARLLVLAAVASVFAGLVWSLRDNPEEALHSVQYAVLGALLLRALGRHLGGLAGYAAAAMAGIGLGIIDELIQWLVPGRTFDYRDLGINGLSAVLSLAAMGAVPGQRSVRRRVRLRDWRPVLLLAAADLLLLLFCLSNTPELQGRYARLLPAAAALDEVTAEYGHRHVDAVAGVFRSRLDRAELARQDRERGAEVAAILDRYAGEEQYRAFLARYPAHQDPLMVEARVHLFRRDRYAFLADQGRDDPALRQQYARIAMGENRLMETVFPAVLGHSGYVWPEAMGATLAAWAGPAAPYESPVSGELITVAPPFVLQTLVLLLLVPVLWGVLRVGRRER
;
A
#
# COMPACT_ATOMS: atom_id res chain seq x y z
N MET A 1 -5.76 2.96 26.25
CA MET A 1 -5.45 3.57 24.93
C MET A 1 -3.95 3.83 24.78
N ALA A 2 -3.33 4.66 25.61
CA ALA A 2 -1.88 4.94 25.50
C ALA A 2 -1.01 3.66 25.45
N GLY A 3 -1.26 2.70 26.34
CA GLY A 3 -0.53 1.43 26.31
C GLY A 3 -0.71 0.62 25.02
N TRP A 4 -1.86 0.74 24.33
CA TRP A 4 -2.08 0.07 23.05
C TRP A 4 -1.32 0.76 21.91
N LEU A 5 -1.25 2.09 21.91
CA LEU A 5 -0.42 2.83 20.95
C LEU A 5 1.07 2.49 21.14
N LEU A 6 1.52 2.35 22.38
CA LEU A 6 2.89 1.87 22.66
C LEU A 6 3.13 0.46 22.11
N VAL A 7 2.13 -0.43 22.13
CA VAL A 7 2.25 -1.76 21.51
C VAL A 7 2.34 -1.65 19.98
N ILE A 8 1.49 -0.82 19.35
CA ILE A 8 1.51 -0.63 17.90
C ILE A 8 2.85 -0.04 17.46
N TRP A 9 3.22 1.13 17.99
CA TRP A 9 4.42 1.86 17.57
C TRP A 9 5.72 1.22 18.05
N GLY A 10 5.72 0.57 19.22
CA GLY A 10 6.87 -0.18 19.72
C GLY A 10 7.15 -1.46 18.93
N ALA A 11 6.18 -1.98 18.19
CA ALA A 11 6.37 -3.12 17.31
C ALA A 11 7.05 -2.74 15.97
N ILE A 12 6.99 -1.47 15.56
CA ILE A 12 7.54 -1.01 14.27
C ILE A 12 9.02 -1.38 14.11
N PRO A 13 9.94 -1.01 15.01
CA PRO A 13 11.36 -1.37 14.89
C PRO A 13 11.62 -2.87 15.03
N LEU A 14 10.70 -3.61 15.68
CA LEU A 14 10.85 -5.05 15.89
C LEU A 14 10.27 -5.89 14.74
N ALA A 15 9.49 -5.28 13.85
CA ALA A 15 8.78 -6.00 12.81
C ALA A 15 9.71 -6.77 11.86
N GLY A 16 10.87 -6.19 11.51
CA GLY A 16 11.89 -6.85 10.68
C GLY A 16 12.47 -8.10 11.36
N ALA A 17 12.93 -7.96 12.60
CA ALA A 17 13.49 -9.07 13.38
C ALA A 17 12.44 -10.17 13.65
N LEU A 18 11.19 -9.78 13.90
CA LEU A 18 10.09 -10.72 14.11
C LEU A 18 9.74 -11.47 12.82
N ARG A 19 9.75 -10.79 11.67
CA ARG A 19 9.56 -11.40 10.34
C ARG A 19 10.64 -12.45 10.06
N GLU A 20 11.90 -12.10 10.28
CA GLU A 20 13.03 -13.01 10.09
C GLU A 20 12.95 -14.22 11.03
N PHE A 21 12.67 -13.99 12.31
CA PHE A 21 12.50 -15.05 13.29
C PHE A 21 11.38 -16.04 12.92
N VAL A 22 10.25 -15.54 12.45
CA VAL A 22 9.08 -16.34 12.04
C VAL A 22 9.37 -17.09 10.74
N ALA A 23 10.04 -16.45 9.76
CA ALA A 23 10.40 -17.09 8.50
C ALA A 23 11.36 -18.29 8.72
N VAL A 24 12.27 -18.17 9.69
CA VAL A 24 13.26 -19.24 10.00
C VAL A 24 12.64 -20.37 10.83
N ARG A 25 11.70 -20.10 11.73
CA ARG A 25 11.25 -21.10 12.74
C ARG A 25 9.87 -21.71 12.56
N GLY A 26 8.97 -21.14 11.82
CA GLY A 26 7.62 -21.67 11.92
C GLY A 26 6.67 -21.39 10.80
N GLY A 27 7.16 -20.76 9.79
CA GLY A 27 6.35 -20.51 8.62
C GLY A 27 5.49 -19.24 8.72
N ARG A 28 5.33 -18.64 7.58
CA ARG A 28 4.54 -17.44 7.28
C ARG A 28 3.11 -17.48 7.81
N HIS A 29 2.57 -18.68 7.97
CA HIS A 29 1.17 -18.87 8.37
C HIS A 29 0.89 -18.61 9.85
N LEU A 30 1.91 -18.48 10.71
CA LEU A 30 1.70 -18.20 12.13
C LEU A 30 0.92 -16.90 12.35
N PHE A 31 1.28 -15.82 11.64
CA PHE A 31 0.56 -14.55 11.72
C PHE A 31 -0.86 -14.64 11.18
N LEU A 32 -1.06 -15.38 10.10
CA LEU A 32 -2.39 -15.64 9.54
C LEU A 32 -3.29 -16.36 10.57
N TRP A 33 -2.78 -17.44 11.18
CA TRP A 33 -3.51 -18.17 12.20
C TRP A 33 -3.78 -17.31 13.44
N ALA A 34 -2.78 -16.52 13.90
CA ALA A 34 -2.96 -15.61 15.02
C ALA A 34 -4.06 -14.57 14.72
N THR A 35 -4.08 -14.02 13.51
CA THR A 35 -5.10 -13.07 13.05
C THR A 35 -6.49 -13.73 13.02
N LEU A 36 -6.61 -14.92 12.44
CA LEU A 36 -7.89 -15.65 12.37
C LEU A 36 -8.41 -16.01 13.76
N ILE A 37 -7.54 -16.46 14.66
CA ILE A 37 -7.89 -16.75 16.06
C ILE A 37 -8.35 -15.48 16.77
N ALA A 38 -7.66 -14.37 16.63
CA ALA A 38 -8.02 -13.10 17.23
C ALA A 38 -9.37 -12.59 16.69
N LEU A 39 -9.62 -12.69 15.39
CA LEU A 39 -10.90 -12.33 14.77
C LEU A 39 -12.03 -13.27 15.25
N ALA A 40 -11.78 -14.57 15.33
CA ALA A 40 -12.74 -15.54 15.85
C ALA A 40 -13.09 -15.26 17.31
N ALA A 41 -12.07 -14.99 18.16
CA ALA A 41 -12.29 -14.63 19.57
C ALA A 41 -13.09 -13.33 19.72
N LEU A 42 -12.80 -12.32 18.88
CA LEU A 42 -13.56 -11.08 18.83
C LEU A 42 -15.01 -11.34 18.38
N GLY A 43 -15.20 -12.16 17.35
CA GLY A 43 -16.52 -12.59 16.87
C GLY A 43 -17.33 -13.32 17.93
N VAL A 44 -16.74 -14.31 18.60
CA VAL A 44 -17.38 -15.03 19.73
C VAL A 44 -17.75 -14.07 20.86
N ARG A 45 -16.88 -13.12 21.21
CA ARG A 45 -17.16 -12.10 22.21
C ARG A 45 -18.34 -11.21 21.82
N LEU A 46 -18.36 -10.77 20.55
CA LEU A 46 -19.47 -9.99 20.01
C LEU A 46 -20.78 -10.79 20.02
N LEU A 47 -20.75 -12.05 19.60
CA LEU A 47 -21.93 -12.95 19.63
C LEU A 47 -22.42 -13.21 21.04
N ARG A 48 -21.54 -13.46 22.02
CA ARG A 48 -21.93 -13.61 23.43
C ARG A 48 -22.57 -12.35 24.02
N THR A 49 -22.11 -11.19 23.62
CA THR A 49 -22.74 -9.92 24.01
C THR A 49 -24.03 -9.66 23.25
N ALA A 50 -24.17 -10.21 22.06
CA ALA A 50 -25.35 -10.11 21.19
C ALA A 50 -26.45 -11.15 21.53
N ALA A 51 -26.13 -12.24 22.22
CA ALA A 51 -27.07 -13.27 22.65
C ALA A 51 -28.13 -12.78 23.66
N ARG A 52 -28.11 -11.51 24.03
CA ARG A 52 -29.16 -10.84 24.77
C ARG A 52 -30.26 -10.32 23.83
N PRO A 53 -31.55 -10.37 24.21
CA PRO A 53 -32.68 -10.20 23.28
C PRO A 53 -32.67 -8.84 22.60
N ALA A 54 -32.43 -8.78 21.30
CA ALA A 54 -32.75 -7.73 20.34
C ALA A 54 -31.77 -7.58 19.13
N LEU A 55 -31.25 -8.69 18.59
CA LEU A 55 -30.64 -8.62 17.25
C LEU A 55 -31.73 -8.55 16.19
N THR A 56 -31.89 -7.39 15.60
CA THR A 56 -32.76 -7.25 14.43
C THR A 56 -32.08 -7.82 13.17
N PRO A 57 -32.86 -8.25 12.14
CA PRO A 57 -32.29 -8.70 10.87
C PRO A 57 -31.28 -7.70 10.25
N ALA A 58 -31.57 -6.40 10.34
CA ALA A 58 -30.68 -5.35 9.86
C ALA A 58 -29.31 -5.35 10.59
N ARG A 59 -29.29 -5.61 11.91
CA ARG A 59 -28.05 -5.71 12.68
C ARG A 59 -27.24 -6.95 12.33
N LEU A 60 -27.93 -8.07 12.13
CA LEU A 60 -27.29 -9.30 11.66
C LEU A 60 -26.67 -9.09 10.27
N LEU A 61 -27.35 -8.40 9.37
CA LEU A 61 -26.83 -8.06 8.05
C LEU A 61 -25.55 -7.22 8.16
N VAL A 62 -25.53 -6.19 9.01
CA VAL A 62 -24.33 -5.36 9.24
C VAL A 62 -23.18 -6.20 9.79
N LEU A 63 -23.43 -7.07 10.77
CA LEU A 63 -22.40 -7.94 11.35
C LEU A 63 -21.88 -8.94 10.31
N ALA A 64 -22.74 -9.52 9.49
CA ALA A 64 -22.35 -10.41 8.40
C ALA A 64 -21.52 -9.67 7.34
N ALA A 65 -21.94 -8.47 6.93
CA ALA A 65 -21.19 -7.63 5.99
C ALA A 65 -19.79 -7.28 6.53
N VAL A 66 -19.70 -6.86 7.79
CA VAL A 66 -18.40 -6.56 8.43
C VAL A 66 -17.50 -7.81 8.47
N ALA A 67 -18.06 -8.96 8.87
CA ALA A 67 -17.32 -10.22 8.90
C ALA A 67 -16.81 -10.63 7.51
N SER A 68 -17.66 -10.48 6.47
CA SER A 68 -17.29 -10.79 5.09
C SER A 68 -16.18 -9.86 4.57
N VAL A 69 -16.25 -8.56 4.86
CA VAL A 69 -15.20 -7.61 4.47
C VAL A 69 -13.89 -7.91 5.19
N PHE A 70 -13.93 -8.19 6.50
CA PHE A 70 -12.73 -8.61 7.24
C PHE A 70 -12.13 -9.92 6.70
N ALA A 71 -12.96 -10.90 6.42
CA ALA A 71 -12.50 -12.17 5.83
C ALA A 71 -11.87 -11.95 4.45
N GLY A 72 -12.48 -11.11 3.60
CA GLY A 72 -11.92 -10.72 2.31
C GLY A 72 -10.59 -9.99 2.45
N LEU A 73 -10.47 -9.06 3.41
CA LEU A 73 -9.24 -8.35 3.70
C LEU A 73 -8.13 -9.31 4.14
N VAL A 74 -8.38 -10.18 5.11
CA VAL A 74 -7.41 -11.19 5.58
C VAL A 74 -7.01 -12.13 4.44
N TRP A 75 -7.97 -12.53 3.60
CA TRP A 75 -7.68 -13.36 2.43
C TRP A 75 -6.82 -12.66 1.39
N SER A 76 -7.04 -11.37 1.15
CA SER A 76 -6.21 -10.58 0.24
C SER A 76 -4.77 -10.40 0.74
N LEU A 77 -4.57 -10.48 2.06
CA LEU A 77 -3.28 -10.36 2.75
C LEU A 77 -2.61 -11.72 3.05
N ARG A 78 -3.13 -12.83 2.51
CA ARG A 78 -2.60 -14.17 2.81
C ARG A 78 -1.14 -14.38 2.42
N ASP A 79 -0.65 -13.61 1.45
CA ASP A 79 0.73 -13.63 0.98
C ASP A 79 1.66 -12.74 1.84
N ASN A 80 1.08 -11.78 2.59
CA ASN A 80 1.73 -10.89 3.56
C ASN A 80 0.99 -10.92 4.91
N PRO A 81 1.05 -12.05 5.62
CA PRO A 81 0.20 -12.26 6.81
C PRO A 81 0.55 -11.35 7.99
N GLU A 82 1.73 -10.73 8.01
CA GLU A 82 2.11 -9.70 8.97
C GLU A 82 1.25 -8.44 8.83
N GLU A 83 0.87 -8.07 7.61
CA GLU A 83 -0.04 -6.94 7.35
C GLU A 83 -1.45 -7.23 7.87
N ALA A 84 -1.91 -8.50 7.82
CA ALA A 84 -3.18 -8.88 8.39
C ALA A 84 -3.27 -8.62 9.91
N LEU A 85 -2.14 -8.63 10.61
CA LEU A 85 -2.09 -8.31 12.04
C LEU A 85 -2.44 -6.84 12.31
N HIS A 86 -2.07 -5.92 11.42
CA HIS A 86 -2.46 -4.51 11.49
C HIS A 86 -3.98 -4.35 11.51
N SER A 87 -4.71 -5.15 10.74
CA SER A 87 -6.18 -5.13 10.74
C SER A 87 -6.76 -5.39 12.13
N VAL A 88 -6.20 -6.34 12.89
CA VAL A 88 -6.62 -6.62 14.27
C VAL A 88 -6.24 -5.49 15.21
N GLN A 89 -5.02 -4.97 15.08
CA GLN A 89 -4.53 -3.88 15.93
C GLN A 89 -5.41 -2.64 15.80
N TYR A 90 -5.76 -2.25 14.58
CA TYR A 90 -6.61 -1.09 14.32
C TYR A 90 -8.09 -1.33 14.62
N ALA A 91 -8.59 -2.56 14.49
CA ALA A 91 -9.93 -2.92 14.96
C ALA A 91 -10.04 -2.75 16.49
N VAL A 92 -9.04 -3.20 17.24
CA VAL A 92 -8.98 -2.99 18.71
C VAL A 92 -8.84 -1.51 19.04
N LEU A 93 -7.99 -0.77 18.32
CA LEU A 93 -7.81 0.67 18.50
C LEU A 93 -9.13 1.42 18.31
N GLY A 94 -9.87 1.13 17.24
CA GLY A 94 -11.19 1.72 16.98
C GLY A 94 -12.16 1.52 18.15
N ALA A 95 -12.20 0.31 18.69
CA ALA A 95 -13.02 0.00 19.87
C ALA A 95 -12.59 0.77 21.12
N LEU A 96 -11.29 0.94 21.35
CA LEU A 96 -10.76 1.71 22.50
C LEU A 96 -11.02 3.21 22.33
N LEU A 97 -10.88 3.74 21.11
CA LEU A 97 -11.21 5.13 20.78
C LEU A 97 -12.68 5.42 21.02
N LEU A 98 -13.58 4.54 20.57
CA LEU A 98 -15.02 4.71 20.84
C LEU A 98 -15.33 4.73 22.34
N ARG A 99 -14.67 3.86 23.12
CA ARG A 99 -14.84 3.88 24.59
C ARG A 99 -14.34 5.18 25.23
N ALA A 100 -13.26 5.74 24.73
CA ALA A 100 -12.68 6.98 25.23
C ALA A 100 -13.55 8.20 24.83
N LEU A 101 -13.80 8.37 23.53
CA LEU A 101 -14.48 9.54 22.96
C LEU A 101 -16.00 9.49 23.17
N GLY A 102 -16.60 8.31 23.13
CA GLY A 102 -18.04 8.11 23.35
C GLY A 102 -18.53 8.45 24.76
N ARG A 103 -17.61 8.69 25.72
CA ARG A 103 -17.95 9.24 27.05
C ARG A 103 -18.26 10.73 27.00
N HIS A 104 -17.65 11.43 26.06
CA HIS A 104 -17.71 12.90 25.93
C HIS A 104 -18.64 13.34 24.81
N LEU A 105 -18.70 12.59 23.70
CA LEU A 105 -19.48 12.89 22.51
C LEU A 105 -20.74 12.03 22.43
N GLY A 106 -21.81 12.62 21.91
CA GLY A 106 -23.09 11.94 21.79
C GLY A 106 -23.19 11.06 20.54
N GLY A 107 -23.88 9.93 20.66
CA GLY A 107 -24.38 9.11 19.57
C GLY A 107 -23.42 8.95 18.39
N LEU A 108 -23.90 9.29 17.19
CA LEU A 108 -23.16 9.18 15.94
C LEU A 108 -21.87 10.02 15.92
N ALA A 109 -21.84 11.18 16.59
CA ALA A 109 -20.64 12.02 16.65
C ALA A 109 -19.49 11.32 17.38
N GLY A 110 -19.78 10.50 18.41
CA GLY A 110 -18.78 9.69 19.09
C GLY A 110 -18.16 8.61 18.19
N TYR A 111 -18.97 7.97 17.36
CA TYR A 111 -18.48 7.00 16.36
C TYR A 111 -17.66 7.68 15.28
N ALA A 112 -18.14 8.80 14.75
CA ALA A 112 -17.42 9.55 13.73
C ALA A 112 -16.07 10.07 14.24
N ALA A 113 -16.03 10.61 15.48
CA ALA A 113 -14.78 11.03 16.10
C ALA A 113 -13.80 9.88 16.32
N ALA A 114 -14.30 8.70 16.71
CA ALA A 114 -13.46 7.52 16.88
C ALA A 114 -12.92 7.02 15.53
N ALA A 115 -13.73 7.10 14.45
CA ALA A 115 -13.29 6.74 13.11
C ALA A 115 -12.20 7.70 12.62
N MET A 116 -12.42 9.02 12.70
CA MET A 116 -11.42 10.02 12.30
C MET A 116 -10.13 9.85 13.12
N ALA A 117 -10.22 9.75 14.45
CA ALA A 117 -9.04 9.52 15.27
C ALA A 117 -8.29 8.21 14.91
N GLY A 118 -9.01 7.14 14.55
CA GLY A 118 -8.42 5.89 14.08
C GLY A 118 -7.68 6.04 12.75
N ILE A 119 -8.29 6.77 11.80
CA ILE A 119 -7.69 7.09 10.51
C ILE A 119 -6.42 7.94 10.71
N GLY A 120 -6.51 9.02 11.49
CA GLY A 120 -5.38 9.91 11.76
C GLY A 120 -4.22 9.20 12.44
N LEU A 121 -4.50 8.30 13.41
CA LEU A 121 -3.46 7.47 14.02
C LEU A 121 -2.85 6.47 13.03
N GLY A 122 -3.63 5.97 12.06
CA GLY A 122 -3.10 5.16 10.96
C GLY A 122 -2.15 5.94 10.05
N ILE A 123 -2.47 7.19 9.72
CA ILE A 123 -1.58 8.07 8.95
C ILE A 123 -0.29 8.35 9.74
N ILE A 124 -0.40 8.62 11.05
CA ILE A 124 0.76 8.86 11.91
C ILE A 124 1.64 7.60 12.01
N ASP A 125 1.04 6.42 12.05
CA ASP A 125 1.76 5.15 12.07
C ASP A 125 2.66 5.01 10.83
N GLU A 126 2.11 5.24 9.65
CA GLU A 126 2.87 5.22 8.39
C GLU A 126 3.96 6.29 8.34
N LEU A 127 3.69 7.49 8.87
CA LEU A 127 4.71 8.53 8.99
C LEU A 127 5.84 8.13 9.95
N ILE A 128 5.53 7.42 11.03
CA ILE A 128 6.55 6.87 11.93
C ILE A 128 7.33 5.76 11.23
N GLN A 129 6.66 4.87 10.49
CA GLN A 129 7.32 3.84 9.71
C GLN A 129 8.29 4.44 8.68
N TRP A 130 7.90 5.51 8.01
CA TRP A 130 8.76 6.25 7.09
C TRP A 130 10.09 6.71 7.73
N LEU A 131 10.09 7.06 9.03
CA LEU A 131 11.29 7.50 9.74
C LEU A 131 12.16 6.34 10.26
N VAL A 132 11.71 5.09 10.16
CA VAL A 132 12.43 3.92 10.65
C VAL A 132 13.24 3.29 9.51
N PRO A 133 14.57 3.13 9.63
CA PRO A 133 15.38 2.50 8.61
C PRO A 133 14.86 1.12 8.20
N GLY A 134 14.78 0.86 6.90
CA GLY A 134 14.27 -0.41 6.35
C GLY A 134 12.75 -0.56 6.34
N ARG A 135 12.01 0.50 6.69
CA ARG A 135 10.55 0.57 6.52
C ARG A 135 10.22 1.57 5.42
N THR A 136 9.08 1.36 4.77
CA THR A 136 8.55 2.25 3.73
C THR A 136 7.17 2.74 4.11
N PHE A 137 6.82 3.90 3.61
CA PHE A 137 5.47 4.44 3.63
C PHE A 137 4.63 3.75 2.55
N ASP A 138 3.43 3.28 2.91
CA ASP A 138 2.50 2.67 1.96
C ASP A 138 1.07 3.21 2.14
N TYR A 139 0.52 3.79 1.07
CA TYR A 139 -0.89 4.24 1.05
C TYR A 139 -1.89 3.10 1.23
N ARG A 140 -1.53 1.89 0.84
CA ARG A 140 -2.36 0.71 1.05
C ARG A 140 -2.54 0.43 2.53
N ASP A 141 -1.48 0.56 3.33
CA ASP A 141 -1.52 0.34 4.77
C ASP A 141 -2.35 1.41 5.47
N LEU A 142 -2.33 2.67 5.00
CA LEU A 142 -3.28 3.70 5.45
C LEU A 142 -4.74 3.24 5.26
N GLY A 143 -5.04 2.69 4.08
CA GLY A 143 -6.37 2.18 3.76
C GLY A 143 -6.80 1.01 4.66
N ILE A 144 -5.89 0.05 4.88
CA ILE A 144 -6.12 -1.13 5.74
C ILE A 144 -6.39 -0.69 7.18
N ASN A 145 -5.56 0.21 7.72
CA ASN A 145 -5.66 0.72 9.08
C ASN A 145 -6.99 1.45 9.31
N GLY A 146 -7.32 2.41 8.43
CA GLY A 146 -8.56 3.17 8.49
C GLY A 146 -9.80 2.29 8.33
N LEU A 147 -9.81 1.41 7.34
CA LEU A 147 -10.91 0.47 7.11
C LEU A 147 -11.14 -0.44 8.32
N SER A 148 -10.08 -0.99 8.89
CA SER A 148 -10.17 -1.88 10.07
C SER A 148 -10.76 -1.18 11.27
N ALA A 149 -10.36 0.08 11.54
CA ALA A 149 -10.96 0.89 12.59
C ALA A 149 -12.46 1.12 12.34
N VAL A 150 -12.85 1.52 11.13
CA VAL A 150 -14.25 1.79 10.76
C VAL A 150 -15.10 0.51 10.83
N LEU A 151 -14.62 -0.62 10.35
CA LEU A 151 -15.33 -1.90 10.42
C LEU A 151 -15.59 -2.33 11.87
N SER A 152 -14.60 -2.17 12.76
CA SER A 152 -14.80 -2.48 14.18
C SER A 152 -15.87 -1.59 14.82
N LEU A 153 -15.90 -0.30 14.47
CA LEU A 153 -16.92 0.65 14.93
C LEU A 153 -18.31 0.29 14.40
N ALA A 154 -18.42 -0.11 13.14
CA ALA A 154 -19.67 -0.59 12.55
C ALA A 154 -20.19 -1.85 13.27
N ALA A 155 -19.30 -2.82 13.55
CA ALA A 155 -19.65 -3.99 14.33
C ALA A 155 -20.16 -3.64 15.73
N MET A 156 -19.45 -2.72 16.44
CA MET A 156 -19.88 -2.25 17.75
C MET A 156 -21.23 -1.53 17.72
N GLY A 157 -21.50 -0.73 16.68
CA GLY A 157 -22.80 -0.07 16.49
C GLY A 157 -23.97 -1.04 16.27
N ALA A 158 -23.69 -2.18 15.65
CA ALA A 158 -24.67 -3.23 15.43
C ALA A 158 -25.01 -4.04 16.71
N VAL A 159 -24.13 -4.06 17.71
CA VAL A 159 -24.36 -4.79 18.98
C VAL A 159 -25.34 -4.01 19.87
N PRO A 160 -26.42 -4.68 20.38
CA PRO A 160 -27.38 -4.07 21.29
C PRO A 160 -26.74 -3.61 22.62
N GLY A 161 -27.23 -2.52 23.18
CA GLY A 161 -26.81 -2.07 24.53
C GLY A 161 -25.65 -1.07 24.55
N GLN A 162 -25.10 -0.67 23.42
CA GLN A 162 -24.09 0.38 23.34
C GLN A 162 -24.72 1.74 23.73
N ARG A 163 -24.37 2.24 24.91
CA ARG A 163 -24.94 3.50 25.46
C ARG A 163 -24.64 4.72 24.60
N SER A 164 -23.54 4.73 23.87
CA SER A 164 -23.11 5.86 23.04
C SER A 164 -24.07 6.17 21.90
N VAL A 165 -24.74 5.16 21.29
CA VAL A 165 -25.66 5.38 20.14
C VAL A 165 -26.95 6.05 20.56
N ARG A 166 -27.40 5.88 21.81
CA ARG A 166 -28.68 6.39 22.29
C ARG A 166 -28.63 7.84 22.74
N ARG A 167 -27.46 8.44 22.94
CA ARG A 167 -27.32 9.84 23.35
C ARG A 167 -27.68 10.77 22.19
N ARG A 168 -28.54 11.77 22.43
CA ARG A 168 -28.85 12.79 21.43
C ARG A 168 -27.57 13.54 21.03
N VAL A 169 -27.33 13.61 19.71
CA VAL A 169 -26.22 14.36 19.14
C VAL A 169 -26.58 15.84 19.14
N ARG A 170 -25.72 16.69 19.69
CA ARG A 170 -25.83 18.15 19.64
C ARG A 170 -24.93 18.66 18.51
N LEU A 171 -25.24 19.82 17.96
CA LEU A 171 -24.46 20.43 16.89
C LEU A 171 -22.99 20.59 17.31
N ARG A 172 -22.75 20.99 18.55
CA ARG A 172 -21.39 21.11 19.12
C ARG A 172 -20.59 19.82 19.14
N ASP A 173 -21.24 18.65 19.22
CA ASP A 173 -20.57 17.36 19.23
C ASP A 173 -19.85 17.06 17.88
N TRP A 174 -20.26 17.76 16.81
CA TRP A 174 -19.63 17.63 15.49
C TRP A 174 -18.34 18.46 15.32
N ARG A 175 -18.10 19.46 16.16
CA ARG A 175 -16.91 20.29 16.06
C ARG A 175 -15.61 19.48 16.19
N PRO A 176 -15.43 18.63 17.24
CA PRO A 176 -14.23 17.77 17.32
C PRO A 176 -14.13 16.77 16.17
N VAL A 177 -15.24 16.26 15.63
CA VAL A 177 -15.23 15.38 14.45
C VAL A 177 -14.67 16.12 13.23
N LEU A 178 -15.15 17.33 12.96
CA LEU A 178 -14.69 18.14 11.84
C LEU A 178 -13.22 18.57 12.00
N LEU A 179 -12.78 18.86 13.24
CA LEU A 179 -11.37 19.17 13.51
C LEU A 179 -10.47 17.98 13.27
N LEU A 180 -10.87 16.78 13.70
CA LEU A 180 -10.14 15.55 13.41
C LEU A 180 -10.09 15.27 11.90
N ALA A 181 -11.24 15.40 11.21
CA ALA A 181 -11.28 15.23 9.76
C ALA A 181 -10.38 16.24 9.02
N ALA A 182 -10.35 17.51 9.48
CA ALA A 182 -9.44 18.50 8.91
C ALA A 182 -7.97 18.13 9.16
N ALA A 183 -7.64 17.64 10.35
CA ALA A 183 -6.29 17.19 10.68
C ALA A 183 -5.89 15.99 9.82
N ASP A 184 -6.78 15.00 9.65
CA ASP A 184 -6.55 13.82 8.80
C ASP A 184 -6.31 14.21 7.34
N LEU A 185 -7.12 15.14 6.80
CA LEU A 185 -6.94 15.63 5.44
C LEU A 185 -5.64 16.42 5.26
N LEU A 186 -5.23 17.20 6.26
CA LEU A 186 -3.95 17.91 6.23
C LEU A 186 -2.76 16.94 6.32
N LEU A 187 -2.84 15.91 7.18
CA LEU A 187 -1.83 14.85 7.26
C LEU A 187 -1.75 14.08 5.94
N LEU A 188 -2.89 13.73 5.35
CA LEU A 188 -2.94 13.05 4.06
C LEU A 188 -2.34 13.92 2.95
N LEU A 189 -2.65 15.23 2.94
CA LEU A 189 -2.06 16.17 1.99
C LEU A 189 -0.54 16.25 2.16
N PHE A 190 -0.04 16.22 3.38
CA PHE A 190 1.40 16.13 3.67
C PHE A 190 2.00 14.84 3.11
N CYS A 191 1.37 13.69 3.34
CA CYS A 191 1.81 12.40 2.75
C CYS A 191 1.83 12.45 1.22
N LEU A 192 0.78 13.01 0.59
CA LEU A 192 0.69 13.17 -0.86
C LEU A 192 1.71 14.16 -1.43
N SER A 193 2.40 14.91 -0.58
CA SER A 193 3.51 15.77 -0.96
C SER A 193 4.85 15.03 -1.01
N ASN A 194 4.88 13.75 -0.66
CA ASN A 194 6.08 12.91 -0.71
C ASN A 194 6.37 12.48 -2.15
N THR A 195 6.75 13.42 -3.00
CA THR A 195 7.11 13.21 -4.40
C THR A 195 8.61 13.48 -4.60
N PRO A 196 9.26 12.84 -5.60
CA PRO A 196 10.69 13.06 -5.85
C PRO A 196 11.08 14.54 -6.00
N GLU A 197 10.22 15.33 -6.66
CA GLU A 197 10.47 16.75 -6.89
C GLU A 197 10.45 17.58 -5.58
N LEU A 198 9.53 17.25 -4.66
CA LEU A 198 9.46 17.91 -3.36
C LEU A 198 10.53 17.41 -2.41
N GLN A 199 10.81 16.11 -2.41
CA GLN A 199 11.90 15.52 -1.64
C GLN A 199 13.22 16.19 -1.98
N GLY A 200 13.58 16.32 -3.26
CA GLY A 200 14.78 17.01 -3.69
C GLY A 200 14.84 18.50 -3.32
N ARG A 201 13.68 19.13 -3.02
CA ARG A 201 13.64 20.52 -2.51
C ARG A 201 13.92 20.58 -1.00
N TYR A 202 13.21 19.78 -0.20
CA TYR A 202 13.41 19.85 1.25
C TYR A 202 14.71 19.17 1.72
N ALA A 203 15.23 18.18 0.99
CA ALA A 203 16.55 17.62 1.26
C ALA A 203 17.66 18.67 1.13
N ARG A 204 17.53 19.64 0.22
CA ARG A 204 18.46 20.80 0.12
C ARG A 204 18.37 21.76 1.31
N LEU A 205 17.18 21.86 1.92
CA LEU A 205 16.94 22.73 3.09
C LEU A 205 17.28 22.02 4.41
N LEU A 206 17.12 20.71 4.44
CA LEU A 206 17.30 19.85 5.61
C LEU A 206 18.23 18.68 5.22
N PRO A 207 19.56 18.82 5.35
CA PRO A 207 20.51 17.78 4.92
C PRO A 207 20.26 16.41 5.56
N ALA A 208 19.72 16.37 6.78
CA ALA A 208 19.31 15.11 7.43
C ALA A 208 18.18 14.38 6.69
N ALA A 209 17.37 15.08 5.92
CA ALA A 209 16.31 14.48 5.12
C ALA A 209 16.83 13.87 3.81
N ALA A 210 18.02 14.22 3.36
CA ALA A 210 18.64 13.62 2.17
C ALA A 210 18.88 12.10 2.35
N ALA A 211 19.15 11.65 3.57
CA ALA A 211 19.31 10.23 3.86
C ALA A 211 18.00 9.44 3.75
N LEU A 212 16.83 10.11 3.74
CA LEU A 212 15.51 9.50 3.57
C LEU A 212 15.04 9.47 2.11
N ASP A 213 15.75 10.17 1.22
CA ASP A 213 15.34 10.42 -0.17
C ASP A 213 15.21 9.09 -0.95
N GLU A 214 16.17 8.19 -0.83
CA GLU A 214 16.19 6.91 -1.55
C GLU A 214 15.10 5.93 -1.09
N VAL A 215 14.65 6.05 0.16
CA VAL A 215 13.76 5.07 0.80
C VAL A 215 12.29 5.46 0.71
N THR A 216 11.96 6.70 0.41
CA THR A 216 10.65 7.29 0.72
C THR A 216 9.85 7.78 -0.46
N ALA A 217 10.39 7.79 -1.68
CA ALA A 217 9.70 8.23 -2.87
C ALA A 217 8.58 7.26 -3.28
N GLU A 218 7.37 7.48 -2.76
CA GLU A 218 6.20 6.64 -3.03
C GLU A 218 5.85 6.64 -4.53
N TYR A 219 5.99 7.77 -5.20
CA TYR A 219 5.64 7.90 -6.61
C TYR A 219 6.75 7.53 -7.58
N GLY A 220 8.00 7.39 -7.13
CA GLY A 220 9.15 7.17 -7.99
C GLY A 220 9.32 8.25 -9.07
N HIS A 221 10.39 8.14 -9.84
CA HIS A 221 10.70 9.03 -10.94
C HIS A 221 10.03 8.54 -12.23
N ARG A 222 9.39 9.45 -12.98
CA ARG A 222 8.90 9.18 -14.32
C ARG A 222 10.00 9.50 -15.33
N HIS A 223 10.45 8.49 -16.05
CA HIS A 223 11.45 8.61 -17.11
C HIS A 223 10.78 8.62 -18.49
N VAL A 224 11.31 9.45 -19.39
CA VAL A 224 10.94 9.48 -20.80
C VAL A 224 12.22 9.30 -21.59
N ASP A 225 12.28 8.26 -22.39
CA ASP A 225 13.44 7.90 -23.19
C ASP A 225 13.01 7.65 -24.64
N ALA A 226 13.83 8.07 -25.58
CA ALA A 226 13.50 7.95 -27.01
C ALA A 226 13.44 6.49 -27.50
N VAL A 227 14.18 5.59 -26.86
CA VAL A 227 14.29 4.18 -27.23
C VAL A 227 13.48 3.29 -26.28
N ALA A 228 13.69 3.44 -24.97
CA ALA A 228 13.01 2.65 -23.93
C ALA A 228 11.52 3.03 -23.78
N GLY A 229 11.13 4.24 -24.24
CA GLY A 229 9.78 4.75 -24.04
C GLY A 229 9.57 5.40 -22.67
N VAL A 230 8.38 5.24 -22.11
CA VAL A 230 8.02 5.80 -20.80
C VAL A 230 8.01 4.69 -19.76
N PHE A 231 8.67 4.93 -18.63
CA PHE A 231 8.67 4.01 -17.50
C PHE A 231 8.83 4.78 -16.18
N ARG A 232 8.65 4.13 -15.06
CA ARG A 232 8.92 4.67 -13.73
C ARG A 232 9.98 3.84 -13.03
N SER A 233 10.73 4.47 -12.13
CA SER A 233 11.68 3.81 -11.25
C SER A 233 11.71 4.51 -9.90
N ARG A 234 12.03 3.80 -8.84
CA ARG A 234 12.34 4.40 -7.53
C ARG A 234 13.68 5.14 -7.54
N LEU A 235 14.51 4.90 -8.54
CA LEU A 235 15.81 5.55 -8.73
C LEU A 235 15.70 6.67 -9.78
N ASP A 236 16.43 7.75 -9.59
CA ASP A 236 16.60 8.75 -10.64
C ASP A 236 17.47 8.19 -11.78
N ARG A 237 17.53 8.89 -12.91
CA ARG A 237 18.23 8.40 -14.10
C ARG A 237 19.73 8.20 -13.90
N ALA A 238 20.36 9.06 -13.13
CA ALA A 238 21.80 9.00 -12.88
C ALA A 238 22.13 7.86 -11.92
N GLU A 239 21.33 7.69 -10.87
CA GLU A 239 21.48 6.64 -9.89
C GLU A 239 21.19 5.27 -10.48
N LEU A 240 20.14 5.13 -11.30
CA LEU A 240 19.82 3.90 -12.00
C LEU A 240 20.97 3.46 -12.91
N ALA A 241 21.52 4.39 -13.71
CA ALA A 241 22.65 4.11 -14.58
C ALA A 241 23.94 3.81 -13.79
N ARG A 242 24.15 4.44 -12.62
CA ARG A 242 25.29 4.18 -11.74
C ARG A 242 25.18 2.75 -11.15
N GLN A 243 24.06 2.43 -10.55
CA GLN A 243 23.85 1.12 -9.92
C GLN A 243 23.91 -0.02 -10.93
N ASP A 244 23.33 0.16 -12.13
CA ASP A 244 23.43 -0.85 -13.20
C ASP A 244 24.90 -1.15 -13.55
N ARG A 245 25.72 -0.11 -13.74
CA ARG A 245 27.16 -0.32 -14.05
C ARG A 245 27.93 -0.97 -12.89
N GLU A 246 27.68 -0.52 -11.65
CA GLU A 246 28.44 -0.97 -10.49
C GLU A 246 28.04 -2.36 -9.99
N ARG A 247 26.74 -2.68 -10.08
CA ARG A 247 26.15 -3.88 -9.50
C ARG A 247 25.55 -4.85 -10.52
N GLY A 248 25.59 -4.52 -11.81
CA GLY A 248 24.92 -5.30 -12.84
C GLY A 248 25.28 -6.79 -12.82
N ALA A 249 26.55 -7.13 -12.65
CA ALA A 249 27.00 -8.53 -12.56
C ALA A 249 26.51 -9.25 -11.29
N GLU A 250 26.51 -8.55 -10.12
CA GLU A 250 25.96 -9.08 -8.87
C GLU A 250 24.46 -9.37 -9.00
N VAL A 251 23.73 -8.38 -9.50
CA VAL A 251 22.28 -8.48 -9.71
C VAL A 251 21.94 -9.59 -10.69
N ALA A 252 22.64 -9.66 -11.84
CA ALA A 252 22.45 -10.71 -12.83
C ALA A 252 22.61 -12.11 -12.23
N ALA A 253 23.66 -12.34 -11.42
CA ALA A 253 23.90 -13.63 -10.78
C ALA A 253 22.78 -14.01 -9.77
N ILE A 254 22.13 -13.03 -9.14
CA ILE A 254 20.96 -13.28 -8.30
C ILE A 254 19.75 -13.62 -9.16
N LEU A 255 19.50 -12.84 -10.23
CA LEU A 255 18.36 -13.04 -11.11
C LEU A 255 18.39 -14.41 -11.78
N ASP A 256 19.56 -14.87 -12.22
CA ASP A 256 19.75 -16.21 -12.83
C ASP A 256 19.39 -17.35 -11.86
N ARG A 257 19.65 -17.17 -10.56
CA ARG A 257 19.22 -18.14 -9.53
C ARG A 257 17.70 -18.22 -9.35
N TYR A 258 16.98 -17.19 -9.75
CA TYR A 258 15.53 -17.12 -9.66
C TYR A 258 14.87 -17.05 -11.04
N ALA A 259 15.47 -17.69 -12.06
CA ALA A 259 15.06 -17.58 -13.45
C ALA A 259 13.66 -18.18 -13.75
N GLY A 260 13.25 -19.21 -13.00
CA GLY A 260 11.96 -19.87 -13.23
C GLY A 260 10.74 -19.01 -12.91
N GLU A 261 9.64 -19.25 -13.63
CA GLU A 261 8.35 -18.59 -13.34
C GLU A 261 7.85 -18.92 -11.92
N GLU A 262 8.02 -20.15 -11.48
CA GLU A 262 7.69 -20.57 -10.11
C GLU A 262 8.52 -19.82 -9.05
N GLN A 263 9.76 -19.48 -9.39
CA GLN A 263 10.68 -18.78 -8.49
C GLN A 263 10.43 -17.27 -8.43
N TYR A 264 9.65 -16.72 -9.38
CA TYR A 264 9.35 -15.29 -9.40
C TYR A 264 8.66 -14.81 -8.12
N ARG A 265 7.66 -15.55 -7.63
CA ARG A 265 6.99 -15.21 -6.36
C ARG A 265 7.93 -15.33 -5.16
N ALA A 266 8.80 -16.34 -5.15
CA ALA A 266 9.80 -16.51 -4.10
C ALA A 266 10.81 -15.35 -4.11
N PHE A 267 11.20 -14.89 -5.29
CA PHE A 267 12.06 -13.72 -5.47
C PHE A 267 11.40 -12.46 -4.87
N LEU A 268 10.19 -12.11 -5.29
CA LEU A 268 9.49 -10.91 -4.79
C LEU A 268 9.27 -10.94 -3.27
N ALA A 269 9.06 -12.13 -2.71
CA ALA A 269 8.94 -12.29 -1.28
C ALA A 269 10.27 -12.14 -0.52
N ARG A 270 11.38 -12.46 -1.17
CA ARG A 270 12.73 -12.37 -0.60
C ARG A 270 13.33 -10.99 -0.71
N TYR A 271 13.06 -10.29 -1.80
CA TYR A 271 13.65 -9.00 -2.16
C TYR A 271 12.54 -7.95 -2.32
N PRO A 272 12.19 -7.21 -1.26
CA PRO A 272 11.22 -6.12 -1.36
C PRO A 272 11.76 -4.99 -2.24
N ALA A 273 10.88 -4.38 -3.04
CA ALA A 273 11.25 -3.35 -4.03
C ALA A 273 11.94 -2.13 -3.42
N HIS A 274 11.60 -1.78 -2.18
CA HIS A 274 12.19 -0.63 -1.48
C HIS A 274 13.61 -0.87 -0.96
N GLN A 275 14.03 -2.15 -0.80
CA GLN A 275 15.37 -2.48 -0.31
C GLN A 275 16.40 -2.52 -1.44
N ASP A 276 15.99 -2.98 -2.61
CA ASP A 276 16.85 -3.04 -3.80
C ASP A 276 16.03 -2.75 -5.07
N PRO A 277 15.75 -1.47 -5.34
CA PRO A 277 14.96 -1.08 -6.51
C PRO A 277 15.55 -1.57 -7.83
N LEU A 278 16.87 -1.43 -8.04
CA LEU A 278 17.53 -1.87 -9.26
C LEU A 278 17.22 -3.33 -9.58
N MET A 279 17.45 -4.21 -8.61
CA MET A 279 17.30 -5.65 -8.78
C MET A 279 15.82 -6.04 -8.99
N VAL A 280 14.92 -5.47 -8.20
CA VAL A 280 13.50 -5.83 -8.29
C VAL A 280 12.87 -5.30 -9.56
N GLU A 281 13.15 -4.06 -9.94
CA GLU A 281 12.64 -3.48 -11.18
C GLU A 281 13.15 -4.26 -12.40
N ALA A 282 14.46 -4.55 -12.48
CA ALA A 282 15.01 -5.38 -13.55
C ALA A 282 14.31 -6.75 -13.63
N ARG A 283 14.07 -7.41 -12.48
CA ARG A 283 13.40 -8.71 -12.45
C ARG A 283 11.96 -8.65 -12.93
N VAL A 284 11.21 -7.61 -12.57
CA VAL A 284 9.81 -7.46 -13.00
C VAL A 284 9.73 -7.16 -14.50
N HIS A 285 10.62 -6.30 -15.02
CA HIS A 285 10.73 -6.04 -16.46
C HIS A 285 11.08 -7.33 -17.23
N LEU A 286 12.06 -8.11 -16.77
CA LEU A 286 12.42 -9.39 -17.38
C LEU A 286 11.26 -10.37 -17.35
N PHE A 287 10.57 -10.51 -16.21
CA PHE A 287 9.40 -11.40 -16.12
C PHE A 287 8.31 -11.00 -17.11
N ARG A 288 7.99 -9.71 -17.17
CA ARG A 288 6.98 -9.21 -18.10
C ARG A 288 7.41 -9.44 -19.56
N ARG A 289 8.64 -9.13 -19.90
CA ARG A 289 9.24 -9.36 -21.21
C ARG A 289 9.05 -10.80 -21.68
N ASP A 290 9.53 -11.74 -20.87
CA ASP A 290 9.56 -13.16 -21.24
C ASP A 290 8.16 -13.78 -21.21
N ARG A 291 7.31 -13.35 -20.27
CA ARG A 291 5.90 -13.75 -20.23
C ARG A 291 5.16 -13.35 -21.50
N TYR A 292 5.32 -12.13 -21.98
CA TYR A 292 4.65 -11.66 -23.20
C TYR A 292 5.29 -12.24 -24.48
N ALA A 293 6.58 -12.54 -24.47
CA ALA A 293 7.22 -13.30 -25.54
C ALA A 293 6.61 -14.71 -25.65
N PHE A 294 6.45 -15.39 -24.55
CA PHE A 294 5.77 -16.70 -24.48
C PHE A 294 4.32 -16.62 -24.96
N LEU A 295 3.55 -15.64 -24.49
CA LEU A 295 2.15 -15.45 -24.91
C LEU A 295 2.03 -15.14 -26.40
N ALA A 296 2.98 -14.39 -26.99
CA ALA A 296 3.01 -14.13 -28.43
C ALA A 296 3.24 -15.42 -29.24
N ASP A 297 4.07 -16.34 -28.75
CA ASP A 297 4.26 -17.65 -29.38
C ASP A 297 3.01 -18.54 -29.25
N GLN A 298 2.32 -18.50 -28.10
CA GLN A 298 1.08 -19.25 -27.89
C GLN A 298 -0.11 -18.67 -28.65
N GLY A 299 -0.12 -17.38 -28.96
CA GLY A 299 -1.20 -16.69 -29.67
C GLY A 299 -1.22 -16.91 -31.19
N ARG A 300 -0.80 -18.08 -31.68
CA ARG A 300 -0.62 -18.38 -33.11
C ARG A 300 -1.90 -18.27 -33.94
N ASP A 301 -3.05 -18.51 -33.32
CA ASP A 301 -4.35 -18.52 -34.00
C ASP A 301 -5.00 -17.12 -34.07
N ASP A 302 -4.50 -16.13 -33.30
CA ASP A 302 -4.98 -14.74 -33.33
C ASP A 302 -3.82 -13.78 -33.64
N PRO A 303 -3.69 -13.34 -34.90
CA PRO A 303 -2.63 -12.43 -35.33
C PRO A 303 -2.62 -11.08 -34.61
N ALA A 304 -3.79 -10.54 -34.24
CA ALA A 304 -3.89 -9.25 -33.53
C ALA A 304 -3.39 -9.37 -32.11
N LEU A 305 -3.79 -10.42 -31.40
CA LEU A 305 -3.34 -10.71 -30.04
C LEU A 305 -1.85 -11.00 -30.00
N ARG A 306 -1.35 -11.81 -30.96
CA ARG A 306 0.09 -12.09 -31.11
C ARG A 306 0.88 -10.81 -31.33
N GLN A 307 0.41 -9.92 -32.20
CA GLN A 307 1.06 -8.64 -32.44
C GLN A 307 1.11 -7.78 -31.18
N GLN A 308 0.00 -7.71 -30.44
CA GLN A 308 -0.07 -6.98 -29.19
C GLN A 308 0.94 -7.49 -28.17
N TYR A 309 1.01 -8.81 -27.97
CA TYR A 309 1.95 -9.42 -27.02
C TYR A 309 3.41 -9.23 -27.46
N ALA A 310 3.69 -9.40 -28.75
CA ALA A 310 5.03 -9.15 -29.29
C ALA A 310 5.47 -7.69 -29.11
N ARG A 311 4.56 -6.71 -29.29
CA ARG A 311 4.84 -5.29 -29.02
C ARG A 311 5.21 -5.02 -27.56
N ILE A 312 4.51 -5.65 -26.61
CA ILE A 312 4.82 -5.54 -25.19
C ILE A 312 6.20 -6.15 -24.91
N ALA A 313 6.45 -7.37 -25.38
CA ALA A 313 7.73 -8.05 -25.18
C ALA A 313 8.91 -7.23 -25.76
N MET A 314 8.77 -6.71 -26.97
CA MET A 314 9.78 -5.86 -27.60
C MET A 314 9.95 -4.52 -26.88
N GLY A 315 8.89 -3.93 -26.34
CA GLY A 315 8.94 -2.71 -25.53
C GLY A 315 9.76 -2.92 -24.26
N GLU A 316 9.46 -3.97 -23.51
CA GLU A 316 10.21 -4.34 -22.29
C GLU A 316 11.67 -4.72 -22.62
N ASN A 317 11.93 -5.39 -23.76
CA ASN A 317 13.30 -5.73 -24.15
C ASN A 317 14.13 -4.47 -24.46
N ARG A 318 13.59 -3.52 -25.22
CA ARG A 318 14.26 -2.23 -25.47
C ARG A 318 14.55 -1.48 -24.15
N LEU A 319 13.62 -1.55 -23.21
CA LEU A 319 13.82 -0.96 -21.88
C LEU A 319 14.98 -1.64 -21.17
N MET A 320 15.06 -2.96 -21.14
CA MET A 320 16.16 -3.70 -20.53
C MET A 320 17.50 -3.37 -21.17
N GLU A 321 17.56 -3.33 -22.51
CA GLU A 321 18.77 -2.99 -23.26
C GLU A 321 19.26 -1.56 -23.02
N THR A 322 18.33 -0.62 -22.76
CA THR A 322 18.65 0.81 -22.64
C THR A 322 18.89 1.24 -21.19
N VAL A 323 18.17 0.64 -20.25
CA VAL A 323 18.12 1.08 -18.85
C VAL A 323 18.91 0.17 -17.93
N PHE A 324 18.92 -1.13 -18.23
CA PHE A 324 19.61 -2.16 -17.44
C PHE A 324 20.64 -2.96 -18.29
N PRO A 325 21.48 -2.30 -19.09
CA PRO A 325 22.37 -2.98 -20.03
C PRO A 325 23.39 -3.90 -19.36
N ALA A 326 23.91 -3.52 -18.17
CA ALA A 326 24.89 -4.33 -17.45
C ALA A 326 24.21 -5.54 -16.78
N VAL A 327 23.06 -5.35 -16.15
CA VAL A 327 22.27 -6.49 -15.62
C VAL A 327 21.93 -7.48 -16.73
N LEU A 328 21.41 -6.97 -17.86
CA LEU A 328 21.02 -7.83 -18.98
C LEU A 328 22.25 -8.57 -19.56
N GLY A 329 23.31 -7.84 -19.84
CA GLY A 329 24.51 -8.40 -20.50
C GLY A 329 25.27 -9.42 -19.66
N HIS A 330 25.18 -9.37 -18.33
CA HIS A 330 25.78 -10.36 -17.43
C HIS A 330 24.85 -11.53 -17.07
N SER A 331 23.59 -11.48 -17.47
CA SER A 331 22.59 -12.49 -17.13
C SER A 331 22.36 -13.50 -18.26
N GLY A 332 21.78 -14.65 -17.93
CA GLY A 332 21.28 -15.63 -18.88
C GLY A 332 20.01 -15.20 -19.64
N TYR A 333 19.55 -13.94 -19.45
CA TYR A 333 18.32 -13.43 -20.07
C TYR A 333 18.51 -12.75 -21.42
N VAL A 334 19.72 -12.67 -21.97
CA VAL A 334 19.94 -12.15 -23.32
C VAL A 334 19.21 -13.02 -24.34
N TRP A 335 18.32 -12.43 -25.11
CA TRP A 335 17.61 -13.20 -26.13
C TRP A 335 18.53 -13.65 -27.26
N PRO A 336 18.36 -14.89 -27.77
CA PRO A 336 18.95 -15.28 -29.04
C PRO A 336 18.49 -14.34 -30.17
N GLU A 337 19.39 -14.01 -31.08
CA GLU A 337 19.09 -13.09 -32.19
C GLU A 337 17.85 -13.53 -33.00
N ALA A 338 17.72 -14.83 -33.26
CA ALA A 338 16.58 -15.41 -33.98
C ALA A 338 15.24 -15.16 -33.26
N MET A 339 15.23 -15.22 -31.92
CA MET A 339 14.04 -14.94 -31.12
C MET A 339 13.67 -13.44 -31.20
N GLY A 340 14.65 -12.56 -31.04
CA GLY A 340 14.46 -11.12 -31.18
C GLY A 340 13.91 -10.74 -32.55
N ALA A 341 14.49 -11.28 -33.63
CA ALA A 341 14.03 -11.06 -35.00
C ALA A 341 12.58 -11.55 -35.21
N THR A 342 12.24 -12.72 -34.70
CA THR A 342 10.87 -13.27 -34.81
C THR A 342 9.85 -12.38 -34.08
N LEU A 343 10.13 -11.97 -32.87
CA LEU A 343 9.26 -11.09 -32.09
C LEU A 343 9.13 -9.72 -32.73
N ALA A 344 10.22 -9.16 -33.28
CA ALA A 344 10.18 -7.90 -34.01
C ALA A 344 9.31 -7.98 -35.27
N ALA A 345 9.38 -9.09 -36.03
CA ALA A 345 8.52 -9.30 -37.19
C ALA A 345 7.03 -9.36 -36.79
N TRP A 346 6.69 -10.00 -35.70
CA TRP A 346 5.30 -10.04 -35.18
C TRP A 346 4.82 -8.69 -34.63
N ALA A 347 5.68 -7.97 -33.92
CA ALA A 347 5.34 -6.66 -33.37
C ALA A 347 5.03 -5.60 -34.42
N GLY A 348 5.64 -5.73 -35.62
CA GLY A 348 5.54 -4.72 -36.68
C GLY A 348 6.33 -3.44 -36.34
N PRO A 349 6.00 -2.31 -37.00
CA PRO A 349 6.73 -1.05 -36.78
C PRO A 349 6.79 -0.66 -35.30
N ALA A 350 7.93 -0.07 -34.88
CA ALA A 350 8.10 0.42 -33.52
C ALA A 350 7.06 1.49 -33.21
N ALA A 351 6.34 1.30 -32.10
CA ALA A 351 5.37 2.23 -31.57
C ALA A 351 5.85 2.79 -30.23
N PRO A 352 5.38 3.98 -29.80
CA PRO A 352 5.60 4.48 -28.46
C PRO A 352 5.19 3.42 -27.44
N TYR A 353 6.02 3.21 -26.41
CA TYR A 353 5.80 2.23 -25.39
C TYR A 353 5.79 2.89 -24.01
N GLU A 354 4.84 2.53 -23.21
CA GLU A 354 4.79 2.89 -21.78
C GLU A 354 4.71 1.61 -20.98
N SER A 355 5.73 1.37 -20.13
CA SER A 355 5.75 0.21 -19.26
C SER A 355 4.87 0.44 -18.04
N PRO A 356 3.95 -0.48 -17.72
CA PRO A 356 3.15 -0.41 -16.51
C PRO A 356 3.88 -0.98 -15.28
N VAL A 357 5.10 -1.47 -15.43
CA VAL A 357 5.82 -2.21 -14.37
C VAL A 357 5.89 -1.43 -13.06
N SER A 358 6.22 -0.18 -13.14
CA SER A 358 6.29 0.70 -11.97
C SER A 358 4.92 0.99 -11.34
N GLY A 359 3.84 0.78 -12.10
CA GLY A 359 2.48 0.91 -11.60
C GLY A 359 2.09 -0.12 -10.56
N GLU A 360 2.81 -1.26 -10.54
CA GLU A 360 2.61 -2.31 -9.55
C GLU A 360 3.49 -2.13 -8.30
N LEU A 361 4.58 -1.33 -8.42
CA LEU A 361 5.58 -1.15 -7.37
C LEU A 361 5.43 0.16 -6.59
N ILE A 362 4.86 1.19 -7.22
CA ILE A 362 4.69 2.54 -6.69
C ILE A 362 3.32 3.10 -7.11
N THR A 363 2.83 4.09 -6.38
CA THR A 363 1.56 4.75 -6.71
C THR A 363 1.65 5.46 -8.05
N VAL A 364 0.79 5.09 -9.01
CA VAL A 364 0.75 5.68 -10.37
C VAL A 364 -0.26 6.82 -10.51
N ALA A 365 -1.15 7.02 -9.55
CA ALA A 365 -2.09 8.14 -9.58
C ALA A 365 -1.32 9.46 -9.50
N PRO A 366 -1.57 10.43 -10.41
CA PRO A 366 -0.88 11.71 -10.39
C PRO A 366 -1.06 12.42 -9.03
N PRO A 367 0.01 12.86 -8.35
CA PRO A 367 -0.07 13.48 -7.03
C PRO A 367 -1.01 14.69 -7.00
N PHE A 368 -0.97 15.54 -8.04
CA PHE A 368 -1.82 16.73 -8.11
C PHE A 368 -3.32 16.42 -8.15
N VAL A 369 -3.72 15.28 -8.73
CA VAL A 369 -5.14 14.85 -8.75
C VAL A 369 -5.59 14.51 -7.33
N LEU A 370 -4.79 13.70 -6.63
CA LEU A 370 -5.08 13.30 -5.26
C LEU A 370 -5.05 14.51 -4.30
N GLN A 371 -4.05 15.38 -4.44
CA GLN A 371 -3.95 16.61 -3.67
C GLN A 371 -5.17 17.52 -3.91
N THR A 372 -5.60 17.67 -5.16
CA THR A 372 -6.79 18.47 -5.51
C THR A 372 -8.05 17.88 -4.86
N LEU A 373 -8.23 16.56 -4.91
CA LEU A 373 -9.37 15.89 -4.26
C LEU A 373 -9.37 16.11 -2.75
N VAL A 374 -8.22 16.01 -2.09
CA VAL A 374 -8.09 16.27 -0.65
C VAL A 374 -8.41 17.73 -0.32
N LEU A 375 -7.94 18.69 -1.11
CA LEU A 375 -8.25 20.10 -0.95
C LEU A 375 -9.75 20.40 -1.12
N LEU A 376 -10.39 19.78 -2.12
CA LEU A 376 -11.83 19.90 -2.34
C LEU A 376 -12.65 19.36 -1.16
N LEU A 377 -12.16 18.30 -0.48
CA LEU A 377 -12.78 17.79 0.74
C LEU A 377 -12.48 18.67 1.97
N LEU A 378 -11.30 19.26 2.04
CA LEU A 378 -10.89 20.09 3.17
C LEU A 378 -11.72 21.38 3.29
N VAL A 379 -12.06 22.02 2.16
CA VAL A 379 -12.83 23.27 2.13
C VAL A 379 -14.18 23.14 2.88
N PRO A 380 -15.10 22.21 2.54
CA PRO A 380 -16.36 22.07 3.24
C PRO A 380 -16.20 21.64 4.70
N VAL A 381 -15.15 20.88 5.04
CA VAL A 381 -14.85 20.50 6.43
C VAL A 381 -14.49 21.74 7.26
N LEU A 382 -13.57 22.59 6.76
CA LEU A 382 -13.17 23.82 7.43
C LEU A 382 -14.35 24.80 7.55
N TRP A 383 -15.16 24.92 6.49
CA TRP A 383 -16.39 25.73 6.57
C TRP A 383 -17.34 25.21 7.65
N GLY A 384 -17.50 23.89 7.77
CA GLY A 384 -18.27 23.25 8.83
C GLY A 384 -17.75 23.59 10.23
N VAL A 385 -16.43 23.53 10.43
CA VAL A 385 -15.78 23.93 11.70
C VAL A 385 -16.15 25.36 12.08
N LEU A 386 -16.03 26.31 11.11
CA LEU A 386 -16.33 27.71 11.32
C LEU A 386 -17.83 27.95 11.62
N ARG A 387 -18.71 27.26 10.89
CA ARG A 387 -20.16 27.38 11.06
C ARG A 387 -20.63 26.86 12.42
N VAL A 388 -20.10 25.72 12.87
CA VAL A 388 -20.43 25.17 14.19
C VAL A 388 -19.88 26.09 15.29
N GLY A 389 -18.66 26.59 15.17
CA GLY A 389 -18.07 27.49 16.17
C GLY A 389 -18.76 28.84 16.30
N ARG A 390 -19.35 29.37 15.19
CA ARG A 390 -20.17 30.64 15.25
C ARG A 390 -21.51 30.47 15.96
N ARG A 391 -22.10 29.28 15.95
CA ARG A 391 -23.38 29.00 16.60
C ARG A 391 -23.23 28.66 18.09
N GLU A 392 -22.01 28.54 18.57
CA GLU A 392 -21.70 28.32 19.99
C GLU A 392 -21.38 29.62 20.75
N ARG A 393 -21.11 30.69 20.02
CA ARG A 393 -20.96 32.05 20.58
C ARG A 393 -22.32 32.76 20.59
#